data_626607e1400e44ef15021c881be46be1
#
_entry.id   626607e1400e44ef15021c881be46be1
#
_cell.length_a   1.000
_cell.length_b   1.000
_cell.length_c   1.000
_cell.angle_alpha   90.00
_cell.angle_beta   90.00
_cell.angle_gamma   90.00
#
_symmetry.space_group_name_H-M   'P 1'
#
loop_
_entity.id
_entity.type
_entity.pdbx_description
1 polymer ?
#
loop_
_entity_poly.entity_id
_entity_poly.type
_entity_poly.pdbx_seq_one_letter_code
_entity_poly.pdbx_strand_id
1 'polypeptide(L)'
;MTIKPANHSYRLRTNGTSLTGGKGMGYVYAEIQLTNEDDLAFQRRGWAAENEIRRVTTKALVDSAAYDLIINQETQERLQLPVLGKRFVKLADESVLEVDVVGPVEVRFETRATTVRALILPDTEEVLLGAIPLEGLDVIIDPLRERLLVNPPEITNAKIKRVA
;
A
#
# COMPACT_ATOMS: atom_id res chain seq x y z
N MET A 1 -3.40 20.67 22.87
CA MET A 1 -2.42 19.62 22.54
C MET A 1 -2.20 19.66 21.04
N THR A 2 -1.11 20.26 20.61
CA THR A 2 -0.83 20.42 19.18
C THR A 2 -0.17 19.13 18.70
N ILE A 3 -0.90 18.31 17.96
CA ILE A 3 -0.33 17.14 17.30
C ILE A 3 0.50 17.67 16.14
N LYS A 4 1.82 17.51 16.22
CA LYS A 4 2.68 17.76 15.06
C LYS A 4 2.26 16.80 13.95
N PRO A 5 1.87 17.27 12.76
CA PRO A 5 1.65 16.38 11.64
C PRO A 5 2.97 15.69 11.32
N ALA A 6 2.93 14.39 11.19
CA ALA A 6 4.07 13.65 10.69
C ALA A 6 4.38 14.18 9.28
N ASN A 7 5.59 14.71 9.09
CA ASN A 7 6.04 15.21 7.80
C ASN A 7 6.27 14.03 6.85
N HIS A 8 5.21 13.56 6.23
CA HIS A 8 5.28 12.56 5.18
C HIS A 8 5.27 13.27 3.84
N SER A 9 6.37 13.23 3.13
CA SER A 9 6.46 13.79 1.78
C SER A 9 6.18 12.70 0.76
N TYR A 10 5.09 12.81 0.06
CA TYR A 10 4.78 11.93 -1.07
C TYR A 10 5.35 12.54 -2.35
N ARG A 11 6.16 11.77 -3.04
CA ARG A 11 6.72 12.16 -4.32
C ARG A 11 5.82 11.60 -5.42
N LEU A 12 4.88 12.40 -5.89
CA LEU A 12 4.18 12.11 -7.13
C LEU A 12 5.22 12.19 -8.27
N ARG A 13 5.52 11.05 -8.86
CA ARG A 13 6.32 11.02 -10.09
C ARG A 13 5.36 11.21 -11.26
N THR A 14 5.34 12.42 -11.80
CA THR A 14 4.78 12.63 -13.13
C THR A 14 5.71 11.96 -14.15
N ASN A 15 5.15 11.38 -15.21
CA ASN A 15 5.87 10.81 -16.36
C ASN A 15 6.69 11.86 -17.10
N GLY A 16 7.62 12.52 -16.41
CA GLY A 16 8.58 13.44 -16.96
C GLY A 16 9.83 12.69 -17.38
N THR A 17 10.06 12.58 -18.65
CA THR A 17 11.31 12.12 -19.25
C THR A 17 12.48 12.87 -18.62
N SER A 18 13.22 12.23 -17.73
CA SER A 18 14.50 12.75 -17.27
C SER A 18 15.52 12.58 -18.40
N LEU A 19 15.88 13.67 -19.03
CA LEU A 19 16.94 13.76 -20.05
C LEU A 19 18.32 13.88 -19.37
N THR A 20 18.67 12.97 -18.48
CA THR A 20 20.06 12.85 -18.03
C THR A 20 20.48 11.39 -18.14
N GLY A 21 21.41 11.14 -19.05
CA GLY A 21 21.95 9.84 -19.38
C GLY A 21 22.77 9.22 -18.25
N GLY A 22 22.08 8.74 -17.23
CA GLY A 22 22.58 7.75 -16.32
C GLY A 22 21.63 6.57 -16.40
N LYS A 23 22.13 5.34 -16.35
CA LYS A 23 21.30 4.14 -16.16
C LYS A 23 20.54 4.30 -14.86
N GLY A 24 19.42 5.06 -14.89
CA GLY A 24 18.50 5.16 -13.76
C GLY A 24 17.95 3.76 -13.49
N MET A 25 17.92 3.34 -12.22
CA MET A 25 17.20 2.14 -11.83
C MET A 25 15.76 2.30 -12.29
N GLY A 26 15.24 1.32 -13.04
CA GLY A 26 13.89 1.32 -13.54
C GLY A 26 12.86 1.26 -12.41
N TYR A 27 11.62 1.60 -12.71
CA TYR A 27 10.53 1.49 -11.77
C TYR A 27 10.20 0.01 -11.52
N VAL A 28 9.92 -0.33 -10.26
CA VAL A 28 9.44 -1.65 -9.87
C VAL A 28 7.92 -1.60 -9.78
N TYR A 29 7.26 -2.46 -10.52
CA TYR A 29 5.82 -2.69 -10.44
C TYR A 29 5.54 -4.09 -9.91
N ALA A 30 4.46 -4.22 -9.16
CA ALA A 30 3.99 -5.50 -8.67
C ALA A 30 2.48 -5.63 -8.91
N GLU A 31 2.05 -6.80 -9.35
CA GLU A 31 0.63 -7.11 -9.37
C GLU A 31 0.18 -7.47 -7.96
N ILE A 32 -0.78 -6.73 -7.44
CA ILE A 32 -1.35 -6.92 -6.11
C ILE A 32 -2.87 -7.06 -6.18
N GLN A 33 -3.43 -7.73 -5.20
CA GLN A 33 -4.86 -7.75 -4.97
C GLN A 33 -5.19 -6.90 -3.75
N LEU A 34 -6.14 -6.00 -3.91
CA LEU A 34 -6.71 -5.19 -2.85
C LEU A 34 -8.11 -5.73 -2.53
N THR A 35 -8.41 -5.92 -1.26
CA THR A 35 -9.70 -6.43 -0.81
C THR A 35 -10.24 -5.55 0.31
N ASN A 36 -11.53 -5.28 0.30
CA ASN A 36 -12.20 -4.64 1.43
C ASN A 36 -12.13 -5.59 2.64
N GLU A 37 -11.38 -5.20 3.68
CA GLU A 37 -11.16 -6.05 4.85
C GLU A 37 -12.41 -6.25 5.69
N ASP A 38 -13.33 -5.29 5.71
CA ASP A 38 -14.61 -5.46 6.40
C ASP A 38 -15.44 -6.58 5.76
N ASP A 39 -15.41 -6.68 4.44
CA ASP A 39 -16.07 -7.78 3.72
C ASP A 39 -15.48 -9.14 4.11
N LEU A 40 -14.15 -9.22 4.22
CA LEU A 40 -13.47 -10.43 4.69
C LEU A 40 -13.84 -10.75 6.14
N ALA A 41 -13.92 -9.75 6.99
CA ALA A 41 -14.35 -9.91 8.39
C ALA A 41 -15.78 -10.43 8.47
N PHE A 42 -16.69 -9.91 7.66
CA PHE A 42 -18.07 -10.38 7.62
C PHE A 42 -18.18 -11.82 7.10
N GLN A 43 -17.37 -12.18 6.10
CA GLN A 43 -17.31 -13.57 5.64
C GLN A 43 -16.82 -14.51 6.74
N ARG A 44 -15.75 -14.15 7.44
CA ARG A 44 -15.22 -14.96 8.56
C ARG A 44 -16.25 -15.19 9.68
N ARG A 45 -17.17 -14.24 9.84
CA ARG A 45 -18.27 -14.31 10.82
C ARG A 45 -19.51 -15.03 10.29
N GLY A 46 -19.50 -15.42 9.02
CA GLY A 46 -20.66 -16.04 8.37
C GLY A 46 -21.78 -15.06 8.01
N TRP A 47 -21.49 -13.76 7.96
CA TRP A 47 -22.48 -12.70 7.66
C TRP A 47 -22.50 -12.29 6.18
N ALA A 48 -21.51 -12.69 5.42
CA ALA A 48 -21.43 -12.43 3.99
C ALA A 48 -20.93 -13.66 3.25
N ALA A 49 -21.37 -13.81 1.99
CA ALA A 49 -20.93 -14.84 1.09
C ALA A 49 -19.65 -14.41 0.35
N GLU A 50 -18.90 -15.37 -0.19
CA GLU A 50 -17.66 -15.12 -0.95
C GLU A 50 -17.87 -14.15 -2.12
N ASN A 51 -19.01 -14.24 -2.82
CA ASN A 51 -19.32 -13.37 -3.95
C ASN A 51 -19.70 -11.93 -3.58
N GLU A 52 -19.82 -11.62 -2.28
CA GLU A 52 -20.08 -10.28 -1.78
C GLU A 52 -18.79 -9.53 -1.44
N ILE A 53 -17.63 -10.20 -1.48
CA ILE A 53 -16.34 -9.61 -1.15
C ILE A 53 -15.83 -8.80 -2.33
N ARG A 54 -15.57 -7.52 -2.08
CA ARG A 54 -15.06 -6.59 -3.10
C ARG A 54 -13.54 -6.66 -3.17
N ARG A 55 -13.05 -6.97 -4.37
CA ARG A 55 -11.63 -7.12 -4.68
C ARG A 55 -11.27 -6.37 -5.96
N VAL A 56 -10.06 -5.88 -6.01
CA VAL A 56 -9.46 -5.26 -7.20
C VAL A 56 -8.05 -5.82 -7.36
N THR A 57 -7.76 -6.38 -8.52
CA THR A 57 -6.38 -6.73 -8.90
C THR A 57 -5.82 -5.57 -9.71
N THR A 58 -4.68 -5.07 -9.33
CA THR A 58 -4.06 -3.93 -9.98
C THR A 58 -2.55 -4.03 -9.97
N LYS A 59 -1.93 -3.34 -10.91
CA LYS A 59 -0.48 -3.15 -10.96
C LYS A 59 -0.12 -1.93 -10.14
N ALA A 60 0.67 -2.12 -9.10
CA ALA A 60 1.10 -1.05 -8.21
C ALA A 60 2.56 -0.67 -8.44
N LEU A 61 2.85 0.62 -8.37
CA LEU A 61 4.22 1.11 -8.33
C LEU A 61 4.78 0.90 -6.91
N VAL A 62 5.90 0.19 -6.82
CA VAL A 62 6.62 -0.02 -5.57
C VAL A 62 7.48 1.20 -5.28
N ASP A 63 7.18 1.92 -4.22
CA ASP A 63 7.88 3.13 -3.82
C ASP A 63 8.17 3.15 -2.32
N SER A 64 9.35 2.69 -1.93
CA SER A 64 9.78 2.66 -0.52
C SER A 64 10.00 4.05 0.09
N ALA A 65 10.03 5.11 -0.73
CA ALA A 65 10.09 6.48 -0.25
C ALA A 65 8.72 7.02 0.16
N ALA A 66 7.63 6.41 -0.32
CA ALA A 66 6.28 6.64 0.21
C ALA A 66 6.06 5.78 1.47
N TYR A 67 5.20 6.24 2.38
CA TYR A 67 4.89 5.48 3.60
C TYR A 67 3.68 4.58 3.42
N ASP A 68 2.60 5.12 2.91
CA ASP A 68 1.29 4.50 2.92
C ASP A 68 0.99 3.76 1.60
N LEU A 69 -0.08 2.99 1.61
CA LEU A 69 -0.76 2.61 0.39
C LEU A 69 -1.51 3.83 -0.15
N ILE A 70 -1.27 4.17 -1.38
CA ILE A 70 -1.97 5.27 -2.06
C ILE A 70 -2.81 4.69 -3.18
N ILE A 71 -4.07 5.05 -3.20
CA ILE A 71 -5.03 4.63 -4.21
C ILE A 71 -5.70 5.83 -4.85
N ASN A 72 -6.27 5.61 -6.02
CA ASN A 72 -7.10 6.60 -6.69
C ASN A 72 -8.57 6.46 -6.29
N GLN A 73 -9.37 7.43 -6.69
CA GLN A 73 -10.80 7.48 -6.40
C GLN A 73 -11.55 6.27 -6.98
N GLU A 74 -11.20 5.85 -8.19
CA GLU A 74 -11.82 4.68 -8.83
C GLU A 74 -11.64 3.41 -8.02
N THR A 75 -10.43 3.15 -7.53
CA THR A 75 -10.13 1.99 -6.68
C THR A 75 -10.93 2.03 -5.39
N GLN A 76 -10.99 3.20 -4.75
CA GLN A 76 -11.79 3.37 -3.53
C GLN A 76 -13.28 3.07 -3.78
N GLU A 77 -13.84 3.57 -4.87
CA GLU A 77 -15.24 3.35 -5.22
C GLU A 77 -15.54 1.88 -5.53
N ARG A 78 -14.66 1.22 -6.27
CA ARG A 78 -14.79 -0.21 -6.58
C ARG A 78 -14.75 -1.09 -5.35
N LEU A 79 -13.91 -0.75 -4.39
CA LEU A 79 -13.78 -1.46 -3.11
C LEU A 79 -14.80 -0.98 -2.07
N GLN A 80 -15.47 0.15 -2.29
CA GLN A 80 -16.37 0.81 -1.35
C GLN A 80 -15.76 0.93 0.05
N LEU A 81 -14.52 1.39 0.11
CA LEU A 81 -13.82 1.59 1.38
C LEU A 81 -14.42 2.79 2.13
N PRO A 82 -14.78 2.62 3.41
CA PRO A 82 -15.27 3.74 4.19
C PRO A 82 -14.17 4.76 4.46
N VAL A 83 -14.55 6.01 4.57
CA VAL A 83 -13.65 7.08 5.01
C VAL A 83 -13.47 6.98 6.53
N LEU A 84 -12.23 6.81 6.97
CA LEU A 84 -11.88 6.67 8.38
C LEU A 84 -11.45 8.00 9.02
N GLY A 85 -11.07 8.95 8.20
CA GLY A 85 -10.59 10.24 8.64
C GLY A 85 -9.91 11.01 7.53
N LYS A 86 -9.20 12.05 7.91
CA LYS A 86 -8.45 12.91 6.99
C LYS A 86 -7.01 13.06 7.46
N ARG A 87 -6.12 13.33 6.50
CA ARG A 87 -4.72 13.58 6.77
C ARG A 87 -4.20 14.68 5.83
N PHE A 88 -3.31 15.50 6.34
CA PHE A 88 -2.55 16.41 5.50
C PHE A 88 -1.30 15.71 4.97
N VAL A 89 -1.08 15.76 3.68
CA VAL A 89 0.10 15.23 3.02
C VAL A 89 0.84 16.35 2.31
N LYS A 90 2.16 16.29 2.36
CA LYS A 90 3.02 17.21 1.63
C LYS A 90 3.41 16.57 0.31
N LEU A 91 3.13 17.25 -0.79
CA LEU A 91 3.48 16.79 -2.13
C LEU A 91 4.92 17.16 -2.48
N ALA A 92 5.42 16.62 -3.61
CA ALA A 92 6.78 16.85 -4.07
C ALA A 92 7.06 18.34 -4.40
N ASP A 93 6.04 19.10 -4.78
CA ASP A 93 6.11 20.55 -5.08
C ASP A 93 6.00 21.42 -3.80
N GLU A 94 6.12 20.80 -2.60
CA GLU A 94 5.98 21.44 -1.28
C GLU A 94 4.54 21.87 -0.93
N SER A 95 3.57 21.72 -1.80
CA SER A 95 2.16 21.98 -1.48
C SER A 95 1.63 20.98 -0.45
N VAL A 96 0.66 21.42 0.35
CA VAL A 96 -0.02 20.59 1.35
C VAL A 96 -1.44 20.33 0.86
N LEU A 97 -1.82 19.06 0.86
CA LEU A 97 -3.14 18.62 0.46
C LEU A 97 -3.80 17.84 1.60
N GLU A 98 -5.06 18.14 1.87
CA GLU A 98 -5.89 17.32 2.75
C GLU A 98 -6.47 16.16 1.94
N VAL A 99 -6.27 14.94 2.40
CA VAL A 99 -6.73 13.72 1.73
C VAL A 99 -7.53 12.85 2.66
N ASP A 100 -8.42 12.05 2.09
CA ASP A 100 -9.16 11.05 2.84
C ASP A 100 -8.28 9.84 3.17
N VAL A 101 -8.39 9.37 4.40
CA VAL A 101 -7.89 8.08 4.86
C VAL A 101 -9.04 7.10 4.79
N VAL A 102 -8.86 6.02 4.05
CA VAL A 102 -9.88 5.00 3.82
C VAL A 102 -9.37 3.62 4.21
N GLY A 103 -10.27 2.69 4.43
CA GLY A 103 -9.93 1.31 4.76
C GLY A 103 -10.90 0.72 5.80
N PRO A 104 -10.49 -0.36 6.46
CA PRO A 104 -9.23 -1.10 6.24
C PRO A 104 -9.22 -1.87 4.92
N VAL A 105 -8.04 -2.04 4.33
CA VAL A 105 -7.85 -2.77 3.09
C VAL A 105 -6.80 -3.86 3.26
N GLU A 106 -7.11 -5.09 2.82
CA GLU A 106 -6.11 -6.15 2.71
C GLU A 106 -5.34 -5.98 1.41
N VAL A 107 -4.03 -5.95 1.52
CA VAL A 107 -3.10 -5.99 0.39
C VAL A 107 -2.51 -7.38 0.32
N ARG A 108 -2.62 -8.03 -0.83
CA ARG A 108 -2.06 -9.34 -1.08
C ARG A 108 -1.08 -9.29 -2.25
N PHE A 109 0.08 -9.84 -2.01
CA PHE A 109 1.10 -10.08 -3.03
C PHE A 109 1.54 -11.56 -2.93
N GLU A 110 1.27 -12.34 -3.96
CA GLU A 110 1.52 -13.78 -3.98
C GLU A 110 0.94 -14.48 -2.73
N THR A 111 1.79 -15.07 -1.90
CA THR A 111 1.39 -15.79 -0.67
C THR A 111 1.30 -14.91 0.56
N ARG A 112 1.62 -13.62 0.44
CA ARG A 112 1.68 -12.67 1.57
C ARG A 112 0.48 -11.74 1.57
N ALA A 113 0.02 -11.39 2.74
CA ALA A 113 -1.04 -10.43 2.94
C ALA A 113 -0.79 -9.56 4.16
N THR A 114 -1.26 -8.33 4.10
CA THR A 114 -1.22 -7.38 5.21
C THR A 114 -2.45 -6.49 5.14
N THR A 115 -2.90 -5.98 6.27
CA THR A 115 -4.05 -5.08 6.35
C THR A 115 -3.57 -3.69 6.72
N VAL A 116 -3.94 -2.72 5.92
CA VAL A 116 -3.50 -1.32 6.06
C VAL A 116 -4.65 -0.35 5.81
N ARG A 117 -4.43 0.91 6.15
CA ARG A 117 -5.23 2.02 5.65
C ARG A 117 -4.61 2.54 4.37
N ALA A 118 -5.43 3.16 3.53
CA ALA A 118 -4.98 3.80 2.30
C ALA A 118 -5.28 5.29 2.32
N LEU A 119 -4.50 6.06 1.58
CA LEU A 119 -4.77 7.45 1.29
C LEU A 119 -5.30 7.57 -0.13
N ILE A 120 -6.31 8.40 -0.33
CA ILE A 120 -6.78 8.73 -1.68
C ILE A 120 -6.07 10.00 -2.13
N LEU A 121 -5.25 9.88 -3.17
CA LEU A 121 -4.74 11.06 -3.87
C LEU A 121 -5.62 11.33 -5.10
N PRO A 122 -6.20 12.52 -5.23
CA PRO A 122 -7.01 12.87 -6.38
C PRO A 122 -6.20 12.79 -7.64
N ASP A 123 -5.77 13.11 -8.42
CA ASP A 123 -4.99 13.17 -9.67
C ASP A 123 -3.95 12.05 -9.86
N THR A 124 -3.99 10.96 -9.10
CA THR A 124 -3.12 9.81 -9.37
C THR A 124 -3.88 8.74 -10.16
N GLU A 125 -3.23 8.22 -11.18
CA GLU A 125 -3.75 7.08 -11.95
C GLU A 125 -3.20 5.76 -11.40
N GLU A 126 -2.07 5.81 -10.70
CA GLU A 126 -1.36 4.63 -10.20
C GLU A 126 -1.65 4.37 -8.73
N VAL A 127 -1.71 3.09 -8.38
CA VAL A 127 -1.64 2.64 -7.00
C VAL A 127 -0.17 2.63 -6.59
N LEU A 128 0.15 3.24 -5.44
CA LEU A 128 1.50 3.25 -4.87
C LEU A 128 1.56 2.34 -3.65
N LEU A 129 2.52 1.44 -3.69
CA LEU A 129 2.80 0.52 -2.59
C LEU A 129 3.99 1.06 -1.77
N GLY A 130 3.68 1.74 -0.68
CA GLY A 130 4.66 2.38 0.19
C GLY A 130 5.29 1.46 1.24
N ALA A 131 6.11 2.02 2.10
CA ALA A 131 6.91 1.27 3.09
C ALA A 131 6.06 0.44 4.06
N ILE A 132 4.96 1.00 4.56
CA ILE A 132 4.10 0.29 5.53
C ILE A 132 3.54 -1.01 4.96
N PRO A 133 2.86 -1.03 3.81
CA PRO A 133 2.42 -2.29 3.23
C PRO A 133 3.57 -3.19 2.79
N LEU A 134 4.69 -2.65 2.30
CA LEU A 134 5.86 -3.47 1.94
C LEU A 134 6.44 -4.20 3.15
N GLU A 135 6.57 -3.54 4.29
CA GLU A 135 7.03 -4.16 5.53
C GLU A 135 6.04 -5.22 6.04
N GLY A 136 4.74 -4.92 5.99
CA GLY A 136 3.70 -5.86 6.39
C GLY A 136 3.64 -7.11 5.52
N LEU A 137 3.94 -6.98 4.24
CA LEU A 137 4.04 -8.12 3.31
C LEU A 137 5.33 -8.92 3.48
N ASP A 138 6.35 -8.36 4.12
CA ASP A 138 7.67 -8.97 4.25
C ASP A 138 8.24 -9.37 2.89
N VAL A 139 8.50 -8.36 2.07
CA VAL A 139 8.97 -8.51 0.68
C VAL A 139 10.30 -7.81 0.48
N ILE A 140 11.00 -8.21 -0.56
CA ILE A 140 12.28 -7.66 -0.98
C ILE A 140 12.11 -6.97 -2.34
N ILE A 141 12.63 -5.76 -2.45
CA ILE A 141 12.69 -5.05 -3.73
C ILE A 141 14.00 -5.42 -4.42
N ASP A 142 13.92 -5.98 -5.62
CA ASP A 142 15.07 -6.25 -6.49
C ASP A 142 15.10 -5.19 -7.61
N PRO A 143 15.82 -4.09 -7.41
CA PRO A 143 15.80 -2.99 -8.37
C PRO A 143 16.53 -3.32 -9.68
N LEU A 144 17.47 -4.26 -9.65
CA LEU A 144 18.22 -4.66 -10.84
C LEU A 144 17.35 -5.45 -11.83
N ARG A 145 16.45 -6.27 -11.31
CA ARG A 145 15.51 -7.06 -12.10
C ARG A 145 14.12 -6.45 -12.17
N GLU A 146 13.95 -5.26 -11.59
CA GLU A 146 12.71 -4.49 -11.57
C GLU A 146 11.51 -5.31 -11.07
N ARG A 147 11.70 -6.03 -9.96
CA ARG A 147 10.67 -6.92 -9.41
C ARG A 147 10.60 -6.88 -7.89
N LEU A 148 9.43 -7.24 -7.38
CA LEU A 148 9.17 -7.50 -5.99
C LEU A 148 9.22 -9.02 -5.74
N LEU A 149 9.82 -9.43 -4.65
CA LEU A 149 9.99 -10.82 -4.27
C LEU A 149 9.49 -11.03 -2.84
N VAL A 150 8.85 -12.17 -2.62
CA VAL A 150 8.55 -12.62 -1.26
C VAL A 150 9.86 -12.93 -0.54
N ASN A 151 10.06 -12.34 0.64
CA ASN A 151 11.18 -12.69 1.49
C ASN A 151 11.03 -14.15 1.94
N PRO A 152 12.05 -15.01 1.77
CA PRO A 152 11.96 -16.39 2.23
C PRO A 152 11.66 -16.46 3.73
N PRO A 153 10.81 -17.39 4.18
CA PRO A 153 10.50 -17.50 5.60
C PRO A 153 11.79 -17.83 6.37
N GLU A 154 12.21 -16.91 7.21
CA GLU A 154 13.22 -17.21 8.20
C GLU A 154 12.58 -18.08 9.29
N ILE A 155 13.23 -19.19 9.61
CA ILE A 155 12.86 -19.96 10.80
C ILE A 155 13.30 -19.12 11.99
N THR A 156 12.37 -18.31 12.49
CA THR A 156 12.57 -17.60 13.74
C THR A 156 12.66 -18.66 14.85
N ASN A 157 13.86 -18.97 15.27
CA ASN A 157 14.09 -19.75 16.49
C ASN A 157 13.64 -18.89 17.68
N ALA A 158 12.35 -18.79 17.88
CA ALA A 158 11.84 -18.31 19.14
C ALA A 158 12.25 -19.34 20.20
N LYS A 159 13.37 -19.08 20.88
CA LYS A 159 13.73 -19.84 22.08
C LYS A 159 12.73 -19.49 23.18
N ILE A 160 11.54 -20.03 23.07
CA ILE A 160 10.56 -19.98 24.14
C ILE A 160 11.10 -20.91 25.22
N LYS A 161 11.62 -20.36 26.31
CA LYS A 161 11.87 -21.14 27.51
C LYS A 161 10.53 -21.69 27.98
N ARG A 162 10.29 -22.99 27.74
CA ARG A 162 9.23 -23.68 28.45
C ARG A 162 9.60 -23.68 29.92
N VAL A 163 8.86 -22.90 30.70
CA VAL A 163 8.86 -23.05 32.15
C VAL A 163 8.12 -24.36 32.43
N ALA A 164 8.88 -25.34 32.89
CA ALA A 164 8.29 -26.59 33.34
C ALA A 164 7.53 -26.34 34.65
#